data_822ff3c9cacac8e5199ec7d2d8cc2992
#
_entry.id   822ff3c9cacac8e5199ec7d2d8cc2992
#
_cell.length_a   1.000
_cell.length_b   1.000
_cell.length_c   1.000
_cell.angle_alpha   90.00
_cell.angle_beta   90.00
_cell.angle_gamma   90.00
#
_symmetry.space_group_name_H-M   'P 1'
#
loop_
_entity.id
_entity.type
_entity.pdbx_description
1 polymer ?
#
loop_
_entity_poly.entity_id
_entity_poly.type
_entity_poly.pdbx_seq_one_letter_code
_entity_poly.pdbx_strand_id
1 'polypeptide(L)'
;MKKECVAMLLAGGQGSRLYVLTADMAKPAVPFGGKFRIIDFPLSNCTNSGIDTVGVLTQYRPLELNAYIGSGQPWELDRLDGGVHILPPYQSATGATWFKGTANAIYQNIGFVDLYDPEYVAVLSGDHIYKMDYSQMLRRHRETGAACTISVMEVPWEEASRFGIMAVDENDLITEFAEKPREPKSNLASMGIYIFTWSKLRAYLIADEADPASENDFGKNVIPAMLAAGEKMAAYRFEGYWKDVGTLDSLWDANMDMLAPGSGLNLLDRRWPIYSRTPSCPPAFVGAYADVG
;
A
#
# COMPACT_ATOMS: atom_id res chain seq x y z
N MET A 1 7.17 -2.39 22.83
CA MET A 1 6.10 -3.37 23.12
C MET A 1 5.95 -4.29 21.91
N LYS A 2 5.86 -5.61 22.10
CA LYS A 2 5.80 -6.55 20.97
C LYS A 2 4.46 -6.42 20.24
N LYS A 3 4.49 -6.28 18.91
CA LYS A 3 3.30 -6.26 18.03
C LYS A 3 3.26 -7.53 17.19
N GLU A 4 2.08 -8.01 16.85
CA GLU A 4 1.97 -9.14 15.92
C GLU A 4 2.36 -8.73 14.51
N CYS A 5 1.82 -7.61 14.04
CA CYS A 5 2.06 -7.07 12.70
C CYS A 5 2.27 -5.55 12.77
N VAL A 6 3.25 -5.07 12.01
CA VAL A 6 3.48 -3.64 11.74
C VAL A 6 3.25 -3.37 10.26
N ALA A 7 2.57 -2.28 9.93
CA ALA A 7 2.41 -1.86 8.53
C ALA A 7 3.48 -0.85 8.13
N MET A 8 4.04 -1.03 6.93
CA MET A 8 4.96 -0.12 6.28
C MET A 8 4.32 0.37 4.98
N LEU A 9 3.87 1.62 4.97
CA LEU A 9 3.09 2.21 3.88
C LEU A 9 4.00 3.03 2.97
N LEU A 10 4.17 2.57 1.75
CA LEU A 10 4.99 3.22 0.72
C LEU A 10 4.23 4.41 0.14
N ALA A 11 4.57 5.62 0.56
CA ALA A 11 3.93 6.88 0.19
C ALA A 11 4.89 7.89 -0.46
N GLY A 12 6.05 7.42 -0.93
CA GLY A 12 7.15 8.25 -1.42
C GLY A 12 7.21 8.46 -2.94
N GLY A 13 6.29 7.89 -3.71
CA GLY A 13 6.31 7.96 -5.17
C GLY A 13 6.07 9.38 -5.73
N GLN A 14 6.76 9.73 -6.84
CA GLN A 14 6.64 11.04 -7.49
C GLN A 14 5.24 11.33 -8.07
N GLY A 15 4.52 10.29 -8.51
CA GLY A 15 3.20 10.46 -9.12
C GLY A 15 3.19 11.26 -10.43
N SER A 16 4.32 11.29 -11.16
CA SER A 16 4.52 12.14 -12.34
C SER A 16 3.45 11.99 -13.44
N ARG A 17 2.79 10.83 -13.50
CA ARG A 17 1.69 10.54 -14.47
C ARG A 17 0.36 11.23 -14.11
N LEU A 18 0.25 11.86 -12.94
CA LEU A 18 -0.88 12.70 -12.53
C LEU A 18 -0.63 14.19 -12.81
N TYR A 19 0.50 14.52 -13.41
CA TYR A 19 0.86 15.86 -13.92
C TYR A 19 0.60 16.97 -12.89
N VAL A 20 -0.31 17.90 -13.20
CA VAL A 20 -0.63 19.07 -12.39
C VAL A 20 -1.14 18.70 -10.99
N LEU A 21 -1.79 17.55 -10.82
CA LEU A 21 -2.33 17.13 -9.52
C LEU A 21 -1.22 16.79 -8.51
N THR A 22 -0.03 16.43 -9.00
CA THR A 22 1.12 16.08 -8.16
C THR A 22 2.28 17.06 -8.29
N ALA A 23 2.05 18.23 -8.90
CA ALA A 23 3.06 19.27 -9.02
C ALA A 23 3.54 19.76 -7.64
N ASP A 24 2.62 19.93 -6.70
CA ASP A 24 2.91 20.49 -5.37
C ASP A 24 2.59 19.54 -4.22
N MET A 25 1.98 18.38 -4.46
CA MET A 25 1.64 17.39 -3.43
C MET A 25 2.05 15.97 -3.80
N ALA A 26 2.27 15.12 -2.81
CA ALA A 26 2.49 13.70 -3.01
C ALA A 26 1.22 12.99 -3.52
N LYS A 27 1.38 11.96 -4.39
CA LYS A 27 0.24 11.19 -4.94
C LYS A 27 -0.75 10.71 -3.87
N PRO A 28 -0.31 10.16 -2.71
CA PRO A 28 -1.24 9.73 -1.66
C PRO A 28 -2.08 10.86 -1.04
N ALA A 29 -1.67 12.12 -1.20
CA ALA A 29 -2.41 13.28 -0.73
C ALA A 29 -3.47 13.79 -1.72
N VAL A 30 -3.52 13.25 -2.94
CA VAL A 30 -4.48 13.67 -3.98
C VAL A 30 -5.91 13.41 -3.50
N PRO A 31 -6.82 14.40 -3.63
CA PRO A 31 -8.23 14.25 -3.27
C PRO A 31 -8.94 13.19 -4.11
N PHE A 32 -9.86 12.48 -3.46
CA PHE A 32 -10.69 11.44 -4.07
C PHE A 32 -12.12 11.54 -3.54
N GLY A 33 -13.11 11.43 -4.42
CA GLY A 33 -14.52 11.33 -4.07
C GLY A 33 -15.07 12.53 -3.27
N GLY A 34 -14.48 13.71 -3.43
CA GLY A 34 -14.92 14.96 -2.79
C GLY A 34 -14.72 15.03 -1.27
N LYS A 35 -14.39 13.93 -0.61
CA LYS A 35 -14.20 13.85 0.84
C LYS A 35 -12.86 13.28 1.25
N PHE A 36 -12.37 12.28 0.53
CA PHE A 36 -11.21 11.48 0.89
C PHE A 36 -9.94 11.97 0.21
N ARG A 37 -8.80 11.46 0.69
CA ARG A 37 -7.55 11.41 -0.05
C ARG A 37 -7.16 9.94 -0.27
N ILE A 38 -6.32 9.66 -1.23
CA ILE A 38 -5.93 8.27 -1.55
C ILE A 38 -5.37 7.55 -0.33
N ILE A 39 -4.58 8.24 0.50
CA ILE A 39 -3.97 7.70 1.73
C ILE A 39 -5.00 7.23 2.78
N ASP A 40 -6.23 7.74 2.74
CA ASP A 40 -7.28 7.37 3.71
C ASP A 40 -7.64 5.90 3.61
N PHE A 41 -7.55 5.32 2.42
CA PHE A 41 -7.91 3.92 2.18
C PHE A 41 -6.95 2.95 2.90
N PRO A 42 -5.63 2.95 2.65
CA PRO A 42 -4.73 2.04 3.34
C PRO A 42 -4.65 2.31 4.85
N LEU A 43 -4.73 3.56 5.33
CA LEU A 43 -4.76 3.85 6.77
C LEU A 43 -6.03 3.31 7.43
N SER A 44 -7.20 3.49 6.79
CA SER A 44 -8.46 2.93 7.29
C SER A 44 -8.46 1.41 7.28
N ASN A 45 -7.92 0.80 6.22
CA ASN A 45 -7.78 -0.65 6.15
C ASN A 45 -6.87 -1.19 7.26
N CYS A 46 -5.77 -0.50 7.63
CA CYS A 46 -4.93 -0.88 8.78
C CYS A 46 -5.76 -0.90 10.06
N THR A 47 -6.43 0.19 10.38
CA THR A 47 -7.25 0.32 11.60
C THR A 47 -8.36 -0.72 11.65
N ASN A 48 -9.12 -0.86 10.57
CA ASN A 48 -10.21 -1.83 10.49
C ASN A 48 -9.72 -3.29 10.57
N SER A 49 -8.47 -3.56 10.17
CA SER A 49 -7.83 -4.88 10.27
C SER A 49 -7.13 -5.13 11.62
N GLY A 50 -7.17 -4.17 12.55
CA GLY A 50 -6.51 -4.27 13.85
C GLY A 50 -5.00 -4.03 13.83
N ILE A 51 -4.44 -3.50 12.74
CA ILE A 51 -3.04 -3.07 12.66
C ILE A 51 -2.96 -1.64 13.18
N ASP A 52 -2.40 -1.48 14.36
CA ASP A 52 -2.37 -0.21 15.09
C ASP A 52 -1.03 0.53 15.05
N THR A 53 -0.06 -0.01 14.32
CA THR A 53 1.28 0.57 14.18
C THR A 53 1.63 0.66 12.72
N VAL A 54 1.77 1.89 12.22
CA VAL A 54 1.95 2.16 10.79
C VAL A 54 3.10 3.14 10.57
N GLY A 55 4.14 2.70 9.87
CA GLY A 55 5.20 3.57 9.35
C GLY A 55 4.85 4.07 7.95
N VAL A 56 4.72 5.36 7.74
CA VAL A 56 4.44 5.97 6.43
C VAL A 56 5.73 6.53 5.85
N LEU A 57 6.21 5.90 4.78
CA LEU A 57 7.47 6.26 4.12
C LEU A 57 7.20 7.36 3.09
N THR A 58 7.58 8.59 3.41
CA THR A 58 7.36 9.77 2.58
C THR A 58 8.67 10.27 1.97
N GLN A 59 8.65 10.79 0.75
CA GLN A 59 9.85 11.32 0.10
C GLN A 59 9.58 12.56 -0.75
N TYR A 60 8.72 12.45 -1.78
CA TYR A 60 8.40 13.56 -2.67
C TYR A 60 7.27 14.41 -2.12
N ARG A 61 7.45 15.76 -2.13
CA ARG A 61 6.44 16.73 -1.70
C ARG A 61 5.71 16.34 -0.40
N PRO A 62 6.45 16.04 0.68
CA PRO A 62 5.86 15.42 1.86
C PRO A 62 5.05 16.38 2.72
N LEU A 63 5.21 17.71 2.56
CA LEU A 63 4.67 18.71 3.49
C LEU A 63 3.15 18.58 3.68
N GLU A 64 2.40 18.55 2.59
CA GLU A 64 0.94 18.48 2.65
C GLU A 64 0.46 17.13 3.17
N LEU A 65 1.10 16.02 2.72
CA LEU A 65 0.78 14.68 3.18
C LEU A 65 1.05 14.53 4.69
N ASN A 66 2.21 14.99 5.15
CA ASN A 66 2.57 14.92 6.58
C ASN A 66 1.62 15.77 7.44
N ALA A 67 1.28 16.99 6.97
CA ALA A 67 0.32 17.84 7.66
C ALA A 67 -1.09 17.23 7.68
N TYR A 68 -1.48 16.52 6.62
CA TYR A 68 -2.77 15.85 6.54
C TYR A 68 -2.86 14.66 7.50
N ILE A 69 -1.84 13.81 7.53
CA ILE A 69 -1.78 12.65 8.44
C ILE A 69 -1.72 13.13 9.89
N GLY A 70 -0.87 14.12 10.18
CA GLY A 70 -0.70 14.66 11.54
C GLY A 70 -0.36 13.56 12.56
N SER A 71 -1.09 13.50 13.65
CA SER A 71 -0.96 12.45 14.68
C SER A 71 -1.68 11.14 14.35
N GLY A 72 -2.45 11.08 13.25
CA GLY A 72 -3.24 9.90 12.91
C GLY A 72 -4.60 9.80 13.56
N GLN A 73 -5.01 10.83 14.31
CA GLN A 73 -6.27 10.85 15.06
C GLN A 73 -7.51 10.53 14.21
N PRO A 74 -7.66 11.00 12.96
CA PRO A 74 -8.83 10.63 12.15
C PRO A 74 -8.98 9.13 11.90
N TRP A 75 -7.88 8.37 11.91
CA TRP A 75 -7.86 6.92 11.69
C TRP A 75 -7.69 6.12 12.98
N GLU A 76 -7.81 6.75 14.17
CA GLU A 76 -7.57 6.11 15.47
C GLU A 76 -6.13 5.55 15.61
N LEU A 77 -5.17 6.19 14.91
CA LEU A 77 -3.75 5.83 14.92
C LEU A 77 -2.89 6.83 15.73
N ASP A 78 -3.49 7.55 16.69
CA ASP A 78 -2.83 8.47 17.63
C ASP A 78 -2.55 7.79 18.98
N ARG A 79 -2.10 6.54 18.94
CA ARG A 79 -1.94 5.70 20.12
C ARG A 79 -0.63 5.99 20.85
N LEU A 80 -0.62 5.80 22.16
CA LEU A 80 0.59 5.93 23.00
C LEU A 80 1.65 4.87 22.63
N ASP A 81 1.18 3.62 22.41
CA ASP A 81 2.02 2.48 22.02
C ASP A 81 1.65 2.05 20.58
N GLY A 82 2.42 2.47 19.62
CA GLY A 82 2.13 2.29 18.19
C GLY A 82 1.68 3.60 17.54
N GLY A 83 0.59 3.54 16.76
CA GLY A 83 0.08 4.69 16.01
C GLY A 83 0.76 4.89 14.67
N VAL A 84 0.49 6.03 14.02
CA VAL A 84 1.11 6.37 12.75
C VAL A 84 2.40 7.17 12.96
N HIS A 85 3.44 6.77 12.24
CA HIS A 85 4.75 7.42 12.23
C HIS A 85 5.14 7.83 10.82
N ILE A 86 5.53 9.09 10.64
CA ILE A 86 6.06 9.57 9.37
C ILE A 86 7.55 9.27 9.33
N LEU A 87 7.99 8.54 8.31
CA LEU A 87 9.35 8.06 8.13
C LEU A 87 9.94 8.64 6.84
N PRO A 88 10.45 9.88 6.85
CA PRO A 88 11.16 10.45 5.72
C PRO A 88 12.58 9.88 5.62
N PRO A 89 13.24 9.97 4.46
CA PRO A 89 14.67 9.70 4.37
C PRO A 89 15.43 10.67 5.30
N TYR A 90 16.49 10.18 5.92
CA TYR A 90 17.26 10.97 6.88
C TYR A 90 18.77 10.90 6.59
N GLN A 91 19.50 11.85 7.13
CA GLN A 91 20.95 11.86 7.07
C GLN A 91 21.52 10.92 8.14
N SER A 92 22.26 9.91 7.70
CA SER A 92 23.07 9.06 8.57
C SER A 92 24.49 9.63 8.75
N ALA A 93 25.29 9.01 9.60
CA ALA A 93 26.70 9.36 9.75
C ALA A 93 27.52 9.21 8.45
N THR A 94 27.03 8.39 7.51
CA THR A 94 27.67 8.13 6.20
C THR A 94 27.13 9.01 5.07
N GLY A 95 26.14 9.87 5.34
CA GLY A 95 25.55 10.80 4.37
C GLY A 95 24.02 10.78 4.35
N ALA A 96 23.45 11.71 3.58
CA ALA A 96 22.00 11.77 3.31
C ALA A 96 21.72 10.97 2.04
N THR A 97 20.81 10.02 2.11
CA THR A 97 20.39 9.24 0.94
C THR A 97 18.89 9.23 0.81
N TRP A 98 18.40 9.62 -0.37
CA TRP A 98 17.01 9.38 -0.76
C TRP A 98 16.74 7.86 -0.83
N PHE A 99 15.48 7.46 -0.67
CA PHE A 99 15.11 6.08 -0.93
C PHE A 99 15.39 5.74 -2.40
N LYS A 100 16.28 4.77 -2.63
CA LYS A 100 16.69 4.34 -3.97
C LYS A 100 15.57 3.57 -4.70
N GLY A 101 14.75 2.85 -3.92
CA GLY A 101 13.63 2.05 -4.39
C GLY A 101 12.73 1.64 -3.24
N THR A 102 11.72 0.85 -3.54
CA THR A 102 10.69 0.43 -2.57
C THR A 102 11.27 -0.44 -1.45
N ALA A 103 12.20 -1.34 -1.75
CA ALA A 103 12.89 -2.17 -0.77
C ALA A 103 13.86 -1.37 0.10
N ASN A 104 14.62 -0.43 -0.51
CA ASN A 104 15.53 0.45 0.23
C ASN A 104 14.78 1.34 1.22
N ALA A 105 13.56 1.78 0.90
CA ALA A 105 12.74 2.56 1.83
C ALA A 105 12.45 1.79 3.12
N ILE A 106 12.14 0.49 3.02
CA ILE A 106 11.96 -0.37 4.21
C ILE A 106 13.31 -0.64 4.89
N TYR A 107 14.38 -0.92 4.11
CA TYR A 107 15.72 -1.16 4.64
C TYR A 107 16.21 -0.03 5.53
N GLN A 108 16.10 1.22 5.08
CA GLN A 108 16.50 2.39 5.88
C GLN A 108 15.72 2.52 7.19
N ASN A 109 14.54 1.88 7.28
CA ASN A 109 13.65 1.93 8.43
C ASN A 109 13.55 0.60 9.20
N ILE A 110 14.51 -0.32 9.00
CA ILE A 110 14.57 -1.59 9.77
C ILE A 110 14.53 -1.32 11.28
N GLY A 111 15.26 -0.30 11.75
CA GLY A 111 15.29 0.07 13.17
C GLY A 111 13.92 0.45 13.72
N PHE A 112 13.06 1.09 12.92
CA PHE A 112 11.69 1.38 13.33
C PHE A 112 10.88 0.09 13.52
N VAL A 113 10.98 -0.85 12.60
CA VAL A 113 10.26 -2.13 12.70
C VAL A 113 10.80 -2.95 13.89
N ASP A 114 12.12 -3.02 14.04
CA ASP A 114 12.77 -3.76 15.15
C ASP A 114 12.36 -3.24 16.54
N LEU A 115 11.97 -1.96 16.70
CA LEU A 115 11.45 -1.41 17.97
C LEU A 115 10.21 -2.15 18.48
N TYR A 116 9.40 -2.67 17.57
CA TYR A 116 8.15 -3.37 17.90
C TYR A 116 8.29 -4.88 17.91
N ASP A 117 9.44 -5.43 17.52
CA ASP A 117 9.74 -6.88 17.43
C ASP A 117 8.54 -7.68 16.86
N PRO A 118 8.02 -7.31 15.67
CA PRO A 118 6.86 -7.97 15.12
C PRO A 118 7.22 -9.34 14.54
N GLU A 119 6.24 -10.22 14.49
CA GLU A 119 6.38 -11.47 13.75
C GLU A 119 6.20 -11.24 12.25
N TYR A 120 5.29 -10.32 11.89
CA TYR A 120 4.93 -10.03 10.51
C TYR A 120 5.02 -8.53 10.19
N VAL A 121 5.28 -8.23 8.91
CA VAL A 121 5.23 -6.87 8.39
C VAL A 121 4.34 -6.85 7.16
N ALA A 122 3.35 -5.95 7.18
CA ALA A 122 2.55 -5.63 6.01
C ALA A 122 3.21 -4.48 5.24
N VAL A 123 3.65 -4.72 4.01
CA VAL A 123 4.15 -3.69 3.10
C VAL A 123 3.03 -3.31 2.15
N LEU A 124 2.62 -2.05 2.20
CA LEU A 124 1.41 -1.55 1.55
C LEU A 124 1.73 -0.43 0.57
N SER A 125 1.08 -0.42 -0.59
CA SER A 125 1.11 0.72 -1.50
C SER A 125 0.15 1.81 -1.02
N GLY A 126 0.64 3.05 -0.97
CA GLY A 126 -0.12 4.23 -0.51
C GLY A 126 -0.90 4.95 -1.61
N ASP A 127 -1.07 4.36 -2.78
CA ASP A 127 -1.55 5.02 -3.98
C ASP A 127 -2.69 4.30 -4.72
N HIS A 128 -3.40 3.41 -4.01
CA HIS A 128 -4.54 2.65 -4.54
C HIS A 128 -5.83 2.95 -3.80
N ILE A 129 -6.96 2.77 -4.49
CA ILE A 129 -8.32 2.86 -3.94
C ILE A 129 -8.87 1.45 -3.78
N TYR A 130 -9.12 1.03 -2.54
CA TYR A 130 -9.64 -0.31 -2.21
C TYR A 130 -10.10 -0.42 -0.76
N LYS A 131 -10.91 -1.42 -0.47
CA LYS A 131 -11.29 -1.81 0.90
C LYS A 131 -10.86 -3.25 1.12
N MET A 132 -9.94 -3.49 2.05
CA MET A 132 -9.37 -4.82 2.31
C MET A 132 -9.18 -5.07 3.80
N ASP A 133 -9.60 -6.26 4.23
CA ASP A 133 -9.28 -6.79 5.56
C ASP A 133 -7.94 -7.54 5.52
N TYR A 134 -6.88 -6.87 5.97
CA TYR A 134 -5.55 -7.48 6.04
C TYR A 134 -5.46 -8.63 7.04
N SER A 135 -6.39 -8.72 8.00
CA SER A 135 -6.39 -9.84 8.96
C SER A 135 -6.65 -11.18 8.29
N GLN A 136 -7.43 -11.20 7.20
CA GLN A 136 -7.67 -12.40 6.39
C GLN A 136 -6.41 -12.81 5.62
N MET A 137 -5.70 -11.84 5.04
CA MET A 137 -4.42 -12.09 4.38
C MET A 137 -3.35 -12.57 5.36
N LEU A 138 -3.30 -12.00 6.58
CA LEU A 138 -2.42 -12.43 7.66
C LEU A 138 -2.74 -13.86 8.12
N ARG A 139 -4.02 -14.21 8.19
CA ARG A 139 -4.45 -15.58 8.49
C ARG A 139 -3.93 -16.56 7.42
N ARG A 140 -4.11 -16.24 6.14
CA ARG A 140 -3.60 -17.04 5.04
C ARG A 140 -2.07 -17.20 5.12
N HIS A 141 -1.35 -16.13 5.44
CA HIS A 141 0.10 -16.15 5.64
C HIS A 141 0.52 -17.14 6.71
N ARG A 142 -0.15 -17.11 7.87
CA ARG A 142 0.11 -18.05 8.98
C ARG A 142 -0.23 -19.50 8.64
N GLU A 143 -1.41 -19.74 8.05
CA GLU A 143 -1.87 -21.08 7.68
C GLU A 143 -0.92 -21.75 6.68
N THR A 144 -0.39 -20.98 5.75
CA THR A 144 0.57 -21.51 4.76
C THR A 144 1.98 -21.64 5.31
N GLY A 145 2.32 -20.90 6.38
CA GLY A 145 3.70 -20.79 6.86
C GLY A 145 4.62 -20.15 5.81
N ALA A 146 4.08 -19.23 5.01
CA ALA A 146 4.82 -18.57 3.94
C ALA A 146 5.85 -17.57 4.48
N ALA A 147 6.94 -17.36 3.75
CA ALA A 147 7.87 -16.27 4.00
C ALA A 147 7.32 -14.94 3.47
N CYS A 148 6.52 -14.99 2.40
CA CYS A 148 5.82 -13.86 1.79
C CYS A 148 4.43 -14.31 1.33
N THR A 149 3.42 -13.48 1.59
CA THR A 149 2.09 -13.59 0.95
C THR A 149 1.85 -12.32 0.15
N ILE A 150 1.43 -12.48 -1.11
CA ILE A 150 1.14 -11.39 -2.03
C ILE A 150 -0.35 -11.33 -2.29
N SER A 151 -0.97 -10.16 -2.09
CA SER A 151 -2.34 -9.94 -2.53
C SER A 151 -2.39 -9.84 -4.05
N VAL A 152 -3.29 -10.60 -4.66
CA VAL A 152 -3.42 -10.74 -6.11
C VAL A 152 -4.85 -10.59 -6.57
N MET A 153 -5.00 -10.13 -7.80
CA MET A 153 -6.29 -9.98 -8.48
C MET A 153 -6.13 -10.33 -9.96
N GLU A 154 -7.15 -10.90 -10.55
CA GLU A 154 -7.20 -11.06 -12.00
C GLU A 154 -7.52 -9.72 -12.67
N VAL A 155 -6.69 -9.34 -13.62
CA VAL A 155 -6.86 -8.11 -14.40
C VAL A 155 -7.15 -8.46 -15.87
N PRO A 156 -7.72 -7.53 -16.67
CA PRO A 156 -7.79 -7.71 -18.11
C PRO A 156 -6.40 -7.99 -18.71
N TRP A 157 -6.32 -8.90 -19.67
CA TRP A 157 -5.05 -9.31 -20.28
C TRP A 157 -4.27 -8.14 -20.89
N GLU A 158 -4.98 -7.15 -21.42
CA GLU A 158 -4.41 -5.92 -22.01
C GLU A 158 -3.69 -5.06 -20.96
N GLU A 159 -4.06 -5.18 -19.69
CA GLU A 159 -3.47 -4.44 -18.59
C GLU A 159 -2.36 -5.21 -17.85
N ALA A 160 -2.29 -6.52 -18.05
CA ALA A 160 -1.40 -7.39 -17.28
C ALA A 160 0.08 -6.93 -17.33
N SER A 161 0.55 -6.41 -18.47
CA SER A 161 1.93 -5.91 -18.62
C SER A 161 2.27 -4.69 -17.75
N ARG A 162 1.29 -4.08 -17.08
CA ARG A 162 1.49 -2.92 -16.19
C ARG A 162 1.87 -3.33 -14.77
N PHE A 163 1.67 -4.58 -14.40
CA PHE A 163 1.78 -5.11 -13.04
C PHE A 163 2.83 -6.20 -12.92
N GLY A 164 3.22 -6.50 -11.69
CA GLY A 164 3.91 -7.75 -11.37
C GLY A 164 2.93 -8.92 -11.57
N ILE A 165 3.27 -9.85 -12.44
CA ILE A 165 2.42 -10.99 -12.80
C ILE A 165 2.98 -12.25 -12.20
N MET A 166 2.10 -13.12 -11.71
CA MET A 166 2.51 -14.37 -11.11
C MET A 166 1.73 -15.59 -11.64
N ALA A 167 2.37 -16.73 -11.58
CA ALA A 167 1.74 -18.03 -11.70
C ALA A 167 1.69 -18.70 -10.33
N VAL A 168 0.63 -19.44 -10.10
CA VAL A 168 0.40 -20.18 -8.83
C VAL A 168 0.06 -21.64 -9.12
N ASP A 169 0.32 -22.51 -8.15
CA ASP A 169 -0.14 -23.89 -8.17
C ASP A 169 -1.60 -24.02 -7.68
N GLU A 170 -2.07 -25.27 -7.57
CA GLU A 170 -3.44 -25.61 -7.11
C GLU A 170 -3.75 -25.19 -5.66
N ASN A 171 -2.71 -24.87 -4.87
CA ASN A 171 -2.80 -24.42 -3.49
C ASN A 171 -2.60 -22.90 -3.35
N ASP A 172 -2.59 -22.16 -4.47
CA ASP A 172 -2.23 -20.75 -4.54
C ASP A 172 -0.83 -20.46 -3.97
N LEU A 173 0.13 -21.38 -4.12
CA LEU A 173 1.54 -21.09 -3.89
C LEU A 173 2.16 -20.53 -5.17
N ILE A 174 2.95 -19.46 -5.02
CA ILE A 174 3.56 -18.76 -6.15
C ILE A 174 4.71 -19.57 -6.70
N THR A 175 4.64 -19.90 -7.98
CA THR A 175 5.65 -20.68 -8.71
C THR A 175 6.50 -19.84 -9.64
N GLU A 176 5.94 -18.75 -10.19
CA GLU A 176 6.65 -17.79 -11.03
C GLU A 176 6.21 -16.37 -10.68
N PHE A 177 7.13 -15.42 -10.79
CA PHE A 177 6.87 -13.98 -10.67
C PHE A 177 7.66 -13.21 -11.75
N ALA A 178 7.01 -12.28 -12.43
CA ALA A 178 7.63 -11.41 -13.42
C ALA A 178 7.13 -9.96 -13.26
N GLU A 179 8.05 -9.03 -13.00
CA GLU A 179 7.72 -7.61 -12.88
C GLU A 179 7.51 -6.99 -14.25
N LYS A 180 6.30 -6.53 -14.52
CA LYS A 180 5.89 -5.83 -15.75
C LYS A 180 6.37 -6.52 -17.04
N PRO A 181 6.03 -7.81 -17.23
CA PRO A 181 6.50 -8.56 -18.39
C PRO A 181 5.90 -7.99 -19.69
N ARG A 182 6.69 -7.99 -20.77
CA ARG A 182 6.18 -7.58 -22.10
C ARG A 182 5.14 -8.56 -22.63
N GLU A 183 5.33 -9.83 -22.34
CA GLU A 183 4.44 -10.93 -22.72
C GLU A 183 4.03 -11.68 -21.45
N PRO A 184 2.92 -11.29 -20.80
CA PRO A 184 2.48 -11.91 -19.56
C PRO A 184 1.98 -13.34 -19.82
N LYS A 185 2.43 -14.29 -19.00
CA LYS A 185 1.99 -15.69 -19.04
C LYS A 185 0.69 -15.93 -18.26
N SER A 186 0.28 -14.95 -17.45
CA SER A 186 -0.90 -15.00 -16.60
C SER A 186 -1.46 -13.57 -16.50
N ASN A 187 -2.71 -13.43 -16.10
CA ASN A 187 -3.33 -12.17 -15.77
C ASN A 187 -3.53 -11.98 -14.25
N LEU A 188 -2.89 -12.82 -13.44
CA LEU A 188 -2.92 -12.72 -11.99
C LEU A 188 -1.90 -11.67 -11.54
N ALA A 189 -2.39 -10.47 -11.25
CA ALA A 189 -1.58 -9.28 -10.96
C ALA A 189 -1.36 -9.08 -9.47
N SER A 190 -0.15 -8.67 -9.10
CA SER A 190 0.17 -8.16 -7.77
C SER A 190 -0.52 -6.83 -7.53
N MET A 191 -1.17 -6.70 -6.40
CA MET A 191 -1.75 -5.44 -5.94
C MET A 191 -0.73 -4.53 -5.23
N GLY A 192 0.55 -4.92 -5.13
CA GLY A 192 1.53 -4.15 -4.35
C GLY A 192 1.26 -4.17 -2.84
N ILE A 193 0.59 -5.21 -2.36
CA ILE A 193 0.24 -5.44 -0.96
C ILE A 193 0.83 -6.77 -0.55
N TYR A 194 1.72 -6.75 0.43
CA TYR A 194 2.49 -7.91 0.86
C TYR A 194 2.41 -8.09 2.36
N ILE A 195 2.41 -9.35 2.82
CA ILE A 195 2.72 -9.70 4.21
C ILE A 195 3.97 -10.58 4.19
N PHE A 196 4.95 -10.19 4.99
CA PHE A 196 6.19 -10.91 5.13
C PHE A 196 6.38 -11.39 6.57
N THR A 197 6.99 -12.55 6.75
CA THR A 197 7.63 -12.91 8.01
C THR A 197 8.83 -12.00 8.21
N TRP A 198 8.83 -11.18 9.30
CA TRP A 198 9.81 -10.10 9.47
C TRP A 198 11.27 -10.58 9.43
N SER A 199 11.59 -11.66 10.14
CA SER A 199 12.95 -12.19 10.17
C SER A 199 13.47 -12.55 8.77
N LYS A 200 12.60 -13.05 7.89
CA LYS A 200 12.92 -13.35 6.49
C LYS A 200 13.12 -12.06 5.69
N LEU A 201 12.13 -11.17 5.68
CA LEU A 201 12.23 -9.90 4.94
C LEU A 201 13.48 -9.12 5.33
N ARG A 202 13.75 -9.00 6.65
CA ARG A 202 14.91 -8.29 7.16
C ARG A 202 16.23 -8.80 6.58
N ALA A 203 16.39 -10.12 6.49
CA ALA A 203 17.59 -10.72 5.91
C ALA A 203 17.74 -10.40 4.41
N TYR A 204 16.64 -10.49 3.65
CA TYR A 204 16.65 -10.16 2.22
C TYR A 204 16.88 -8.67 1.96
N LEU A 205 16.35 -7.77 2.77
CA LEU A 205 16.60 -6.33 2.64
C LEU A 205 18.07 -5.98 2.87
N ILE A 206 18.71 -6.61 3.85
CA ILE A 206 20.15 -6.41 4.12
C ILE A 206 21.00 -6.96 2.95
N ALA A 207 20.65 -8.11 2.42
CA ALA A 207 21.35 -8.69 1.28
C ALA A 207 21.17 -7.86 0.00
N ASP A 208 19.95 -7.37 -0.24
CA ASP A 208 19.60 -6.53 -1.39
C ASP A 208 20.35 -5.19 -1.38
N GLU A 209 20.45 -4.52 -0.22
CA GLU A 209 21.23 -3.27 -0.10
C GLU A 209 22.72 -3.50 -0.28
N ALA A 210 23.24 -4.68 0.05
CA ALA A 210 24.66 -5.01 -0.14
C ALA A 210 25.01 -5.35 -1.59
N ASP A 211 24.01 -5.62 -2.45
CA ASP A 211 24.22 -5.91 -3.88
C ASP A 211 24.25 -4.62 -4.69
N PRO A 212 25.43 -4.22 -5.24
CA PRO A 212 25.54 -3.01 -6.06
C PRO A 212 24.78 -3.08 -7.39
N ALA A 213 24.34 -4.27 -7.83
CA ALA A 213 23.55 -4.45 -9.04
C ALA A 213 22.05 -4.34 -8.78
N SER A 214 21.61 -4.31 -7.52
CA SER A 214 20.20 -4.19 -7.17
C SER A 214 19.65 -2.80 -7.50
N GLU A 215 18.39 -2.80 -7.99
CA GLU A 215 17.58 -1.58 -8.11
C GLU A 215 16.86 -1.24 -6.79
N ASN A 216 17.04 -2.05 -5.75
CA ASN A 216 16.41 -1.93 -4.44
C ASN A 216 14.87 -1.90 -4.49
N ASP A 217 14.30 -2.74 -5.37
CA ASP A 217 12.86 -2.82 -5.62
C ASP A 217 12.30 -4.19 -5.23
N PHE A 218 11.08 -4.21 -4.65
CA PHE A 218 10.46 -5.48 -4.26
C PHE A 218 10.20 -6.40 -5.44
N GLY A 219 9.62 -5.87 -6.52
CA GLY A 219 9.24 -6.67 -7.68
C GLY A 219 10.43 -7.12 -8.53
N LYS A 220 11.48 -6.29 -8.60
CA LYS A 220 12.64 -6.59 -9.44
C LYS A 220 13.71 -7.41 -8.73
N ASN A 221 13.84 -7.26 -7.42
CA ASN A 221 14.97 -7.81 -6.65
C ASN A 221 14.52 -8.73 -5.53
N VAL A 222 13.80 -8.23 -4.52
CA VAL A 222 13.53 -8.98 -3.27
C VAL A 222 12.64 -10.19 -3.53
N ILE A 223 11.50 -10.03 -4.20
CA ILE A 223 10.56 -11.13 -4.49
C ILE A 223 11.20 -12.20 -5.39
N PRO A 224 11.85 -11.85 -6.51
CA PRO A 224 12.59 -12.85 -7.32
C PRO A 224 13.69 -13.57 -6.54
N ALA A 225 14.45 -12.86 -5.68
CA ALA A 225 15.49 -13.46 -4.86
C ALA A 225 14.93 -14.46 -3.84
N MET A 226 13.82 -14.13 -3.19
CA MET A 226 13.11 -15.04 -2.27
C MET A 226 12.62 -16.31 -3.00
N LEU A 227 12.02 -16.13 -4.19
CA LEU A 227 11.52 -17.23 -4.99
C LEU A 227 12.65 -18.13 -5.48
N ALA A 228 13.77 -17.56 -5.97
CA ALA A 228 14.96 -18.29 -6.41
C ALA A 228 15.64 -19.07 -5.27
N ALA A 229 15.56 -18.56 -4.04
CA ALA A 229 16.06 -19.24 -2.84
C ALA A 229 15.13 -20.36 -2.35
N GLY A 230 13.99 -20.58 -3.01
CA GLY A 230 13.01 -21.60 -2.63
C GLY A 230 12.18 -21.24 -1.40
N GLU A 231 12.10 -19.96 -1.04
CA GLU A 231 11.20 -19.53 0.04
C GLU A 231 9.75 -19.79 -0.35
N LYS A 232 8.97 -20.29 0.61
CA LYS A 232 7.55 -20.53 0.39
C LYS A 232 6.80 -19.22 0.26
N MET A 233 6.17 -18.98 -0.87
CA MET A 233 5.41 -17.78 -1.16
C MET A 233 3.98 -18.12 -1.52
N ALA A 234 3.00 -17.38 -0.97
CA ALA A 234 1.58 -17.64 -1.18
C ALA A 234 0.90 -16.46 -1.86
N ALA A 235 -0.08 -16.75 -2.69
CA ALA A 235 -1.02 -15.77 -3.19
C ALA A 235 -2.25 -15.68 -2.26
N TYR A 236 -2.73 -14.46 -2.06
CA TYR A 236 -4.02 -14.17 -1.45
C TYR A 236 -4.93 -13.55 -2.51
N ARG A 237 -5.89 -14.32 -3.02
CA ARG A 237 -6.84 -13.82 -4.01
C ARG A 237 -7.79 -12.83 -3.35
N PHE A 238 -7.67 -11.57 -3.75
CA PHE A 238 -8.54 -10.51 -3.28
C PHE A 238 -9.82 -10.46 -4.13
N GLU A 239 -10.95 -10.42 -3.44
CA GLU A 239 -12.25 -10.20 -4.06
C GLU A 239 -12.80 -8.86 -3.58
N GLY A 240 -12.99 -7.92 -4.48
CA GLY A 240 -13.49 -6.59 -4.16
C GLY A 240 -13.02 -5.52 -5.14
N TYR A 241 -13.43 -4.29 -4.87
CA TYR A 241 -12.99 -3.16 -5.68
C TYR A 241 -11.53 -2.81 -5.36
N TRP A 242 -10.73 -2.73 -6.41
CA TRP A 242 -9.36 -2.23 -6.36
C TRP A 242 -9.03 -1.47 -7.64
N LYS A 243 -8.38 -0.32 -7.51
CA LYS A 243 -7.92 0.48 -8.65
C LYS A 243 -6.61 1.20 -8.34
N ASP A 244 -5.61 0.98 -9.19
CA ASP A 244 -4.40 1.81 -9.24
C ASP A 244 -4.77 3.14 -9.92
N VAL A 245 -4.81 4.21 -9.16
CA VAL A 245 -5.10 5.56 -9.64
C VAL A 245 -3.81 6.29 -10.05
N GLY A 246 -2.97 5.62 -10.83
CA GLY A 246 -1.66 6.11 -11.27
C GLY A 246 -1.67 7.05 -12.46
N THR A 247 -2.80 7.22 -13.16
CA THR A 247 -2.97 8.11 -14.30
C THR A 247 -4.20 8.99 -14.11
N LEU A 248 -4.32 10.09 -14.86
CA LEU A 248 -5.50 10.96 -14.80
C LEU A 248 -6.77 10.20 -15.16
N ASP A 249 -6.71 9.36 -16.21
CA ASP A 249 -7.86 8.56 -16.65
C ASP A 249 -8.30 7.58 -15.56
N SER A 250 -7.35 6.83 -14.97
CA SER A 250 -7.68 5.87 -13.92
C SER A 250 -8.20 6.53 -12.64
N LEU A 251 -7.71 7.73 -12.30
CA LEU A 251 -8.23 8.52 -11.18
C LEU A 251 -9.63 9.03 -11.48
N TRP A 252 -9.86 9.51 -12.69
CA TRP A 252 -11.19 9.99 -13.12
C TRP A 252 -12.19 8.84 -13.12
N ASP A 253 -11.86 7.71 -13.74
CA ASP A 253 -12.70 6.51 -13.75
C ASP A 253 -13.05 6.04 -12.34
N ALA A 254 -12.07 6.02 -11.43
CA ALA A 254 -12.31 5.64 -10.04
C ALA A 254 -13.30 6.59 -9.33
N ASN A 255 -13.27 7.89 -9.65
CA ASN A 255 -14.27 8.85 -9.15
C ASN A 255 -15.65 8.60 -9.77
N MET A 256 -15.73 8.24 -11.07
CA MET A 256 -16.98 7.89 -11.72
C MET A 256 -17.57 6.58 -11.21
N ASP A 257 -16.73 5.60 -10.88
CA ASP A 257 -17.16 4.34 -10.26
C ASP A 257 -17.96 4.56 -8.97
N MET A 258 -17.70 5.64 -8.22
CA MET A 258 -18.50 5.99 -7.03
C MET A 258 -19.97 6.33 -7.36
N LEU A 259 -20.22 6.81 -8.56
CA LEU A 259 -21.56 7.21 -9.03
C LEU A 259 -22.29 6.05 -9.73
N ALA A 260 -21.55 4.99 -10.09
CA ALA A 260 -22.08 3.87 -10.83
C ALA A 260 -22.69 2.80 -9.89
N PRO A 261 -23.98 2.50 -9.98
CA PRO A 261 -24.56 1.39 -9.23
C PRO A 261 -23.86 0.08 -9.58
N GLY A 262 -23.40 -0.65 -8.56
CA GLY A 262 -22.78 -1.96 -8.76
C GLY A 262 -21.28 -1.95 -9.06
N SER A 263 -20.60 -0.81 -9.00
CA SER A 263 -19.14 -0.71 -9.16
C SER A 263 -18.33 -1.51 -8.13
N GLY A 264 -18.94 -1.93 -7.03
CA GLY A 264 -18.27 -2.61 -5.91
C GLY A 264 -17.61 -1.67 -4.89
N LEU A 265 -17.46 -0.38 -5.21
CA LEU A 265 -16.94 0.62 -4.28
C LEU A 265 -18.05 1.20 -3.40
N ASN A 266 -18.38 0.52 -2.30
CA ASN A 266 -19.37 1.01 -1.35
C ASN A 266 -18.68 1.78 -0.19
N LEU A 267 -18.70 3.10 -0.27
CA LEU A 267 -18.15 3.99 0.78
C LEU A 267 -19.17 4.33 1.88
N LEU A 268 -20.43 3.89 1.74
CA LEU A 268 -21.49 4.07 2.73
C LEU A 268 -21.58 2.89 3.71
N ASP A 269 -20.82 1.81 3.49
CA ASP A 269 -20.82 0.64 4.36
C ASP A 269 -20.19 0.98 5.73
N ARG A 270 -21.04 1.05 6.75
CA ARG A 270 -20.66 1.35 8.13
C ARG A 270 -19.87 0.23 8.82
N ARG A 271 -19.88 -0.99 8.27
CA ARG A 271 -19.12 -2.12 8.82
C ARG A 271 -17.63 -2.03 8.47
N TRP A 272 -17.30 -1.30 7.39
CA TRP A 272 -15.94 -1.03 6.96
C TRP A 272 -15.81 0.43 6.52
N PRO A 273 -15.81 1.38 7.49
CA PRO A 273 -15.73 2.80 7.19
C PRO A 273 -14.35 3.16 6.64
N ILE A 274 -14.32 4.09 5.70
CA ILE A 274 -13.10 4.79 5.32
C ILE A 274 -13.07 6.09 6.13
N TYR A 275 -12.13 6.19 7.05
CA TYR A 275 -11.89 7.36 7.86
C TYR A 275 -11.17 8.43 7.04
N SER A 276 -11.36 9.69 7.41
CA SER A 276 -10.76 10.82 6.71
C SER A 276 -10.67 12.02 7.64
N ARG A 277 -9.66 12.84 7.45
CA ARG A 277 -9.59 14.14 8.09
C ARG A 277 -10.62 15.07 7.47
N THR A 278 -11.74 15.24 8.15
CA THR A 278 -12.81 16.14 7.69
C THR A 278 -12.56 17.55 8.25
N PRO A 279 -12.38 18.58 7.40
CA PRO A 279 -12.30 19.95 7.88
C PRO A 279 -13.63 20.37 8.52
N SER A 280 -13.57 21.27 9.49
CA SER A 280 -14.76 21.89 10.05
C SER A 280 -15.35 22.84 9.00
N CYS A 281 -16.41 22.39 8.34
CA CYS A 281 -17.13 23.16 7.34
C CYS A 281 -18.52 23.53 7.86
N PRO A 282 -19.10 24.67 7.42
CA PRO A 282 -20.49 24.98 7.70
C PRO A 282 -21.41 23.93 7.06
N PRO A 283 -22.66 23.80 7.54
CA PRO A 283 -23.64 22.91 6.94
C PRO A 283 -23.83 23.22 5.44
N ALA A 284 -24.11 22.20 4.66
CA ALA A 284 -24.50 22.37 3.27
C ALA A 284 -25.81 23.19 3.21
N PHE A 285 -25.85 24.17 2.33
CA PHE A 285 -27.05 24.96 2.07
C PHE A 285 -27.66 24.51 0.73
N VAL A 286 -28.91 24.06 0.79
CA VAL A 286 -29.71 23.74 -0.39
C VAL A 286 -30.74 24.85 -0.58
N GLY A 287 -30.58 25.62 -1.66
CA GLY A 287 -31.49 26.74 -1.97
C GLY A 287 -32.88 26.27 -2.40
N ALA A 288 -33.85 27.16 -2.33
CA ALA A 288 -35.27 26.86 -2.60
C ALA A 288 -35.56 26.38 -4.05
N TYR A 289 -34.62 26.59 -4.96
CA TYR A 289 -34.75 26.19 -6.37
C TYR A 289 -33.78 25.06 -6.76
N ALA A 290 -33.16 24.41 -5.76
CA ALA A 290 -32.27 23.26 -6.03
C ALA A 290 -33.15 22.02 -6.31
N ASP A 291 -32.83 21.34 -7.39
CA ASP A 291 -33.33 19.99 -7.67
C ASP A 291 -32.29 18.99 -7.16
N VAL A 292 -32.68 18.18 -6.18
CA VAL A 292 -31.80 17.20 -5.55
C VAL A 292 -32.43 15.83 -5.80
N GLY A 293 -31.89 15.12 -6.83
CA GLY A 293 -32.30 13.78 -7.19
C GLY A 293 -31.68 12.68 -6.33
#